data_11620bd072b57b4af5d6f6a7441c3378
#
_entry.id   11620bd072b57b4af5d6f6a7441c3378
#
_cell.length_a   1.000
_cell.length_b   1.000
_cell.length_c   1.000
_cell.angle_alpha   90.00
_cell.angle_beta   90.00
_cell.angle_gamma   90.00
#
_symmetry.space_group_name_H-M   'P 1'
#
loop_
_entity.id
_entity.type
_entity.pdbx_description
1 polymer ?
#
loop_
_entity_poly.entity_id
_entity_poly.type
_entity_poly.pdbx_seq_one_letter_code
_entity_poly.pdbx_strand_id
1 'polypeptide(L)'
;MTTLAQHDFSKTVEKKFYYSEIFYSIQGEGHYTGVPTAWIRFFLCNLQCNGFGQLDPTNPDTYDLPFQDFDVSSVKRVEDLPVWEKGCDSSYTWAKKFKDLMGQETPTAMANKIVDCIKNDSNPEGKFLHPVSK
;
A
#
# COMPACT_ATOMS: atom_id res chain seq x y z
N MET A 1 -2.92 -3.47 44.08
CA MET A 1 -3.64 -2.72 43.02
C MET A 1 -2.72 -2.53 41.85
N THR A 2 -2.93 -3.32 40.81
CA THR A 2 -2.13 -3.20 39.58
C THR A 2 -2.61 -1.99 38.81
N THR A 3 -1.78 -1.02 38.71
CA THR A 3 -2.12 0.22 38.05
C THR A 3 -1.61 0.20 36.60
N LEU A 4 -2.45 0.47 35.65
CA LEU A 4 -2.07 0.69 34.26
C LEU A 4 -0.97 1.76 34.14
N ALA A 5 -0.83 2.62 35.14
CA ALA A 5 0.21 3.64 35.22
C ALA A 5 1.64 3.07 35.33
N GLN A 6 1.79 1.78 35.65
CA GLN A 6 3.10 1.13 35.72
C GLN A 6 3.49 0.45 34.38
N HIS A 7 2.62 0.47 33.38
CA HIS A 7 2.96 -0.06 32.08
C HIS A 7 3.91 0.90 31.35
N ASP A 8 5.10 0.43 31.11
CA ASP A 8 6.12 1.17 30.39
C ASP A 8 5.90 1.04 28.89
N PHE A 9 5.17 2.00 28.29
CA PHE A 9 4.92 2.05 26.86
C PHE A 9 6.18 2.25 26.01
N SER A 10 7.28 2.70 26.57
CA SER A 10 8.54 2.85 25.85
C SER A 10 9.15 1.51 25.43
N LYS A 11 8.77 0.43 26.09
CA LYS A 11 9.20 -0.94 25.76
C LYS A 11 8.25 -1.66 24.81
N THR A 12 7.12 -1.06 24.46
CA THR A 12 6.18 -1.63 23.52
C THR A 12 6.74 -1.49 22.11
N VAL A 13 7.10 -2.63 21.50
CA VAL A 13 7.53 -2.67 20.12
C VAL A 13 6.29 -2.52 19.23
N GLU A 14 6.22 -1.45 18.46
CA GLU A 14 5.15 -1.27 17.49
C GLU A 14 5.19 -2.38 16.44
N LYS A 15 4.02 -2.93 16.11
CA LYS A 15 3.87 -3.89 15.04
C LYS A 15 4.21 -3.23 13.70
N LYS A 16 4.98 -3.93 12.87
CA LYS A 16 5.29 -3.49 11.51
C LYS A 16 4.25 -4.01 10.53
N PHE A 17 3.98 -3.19 9.53
CA PHE A 17 3.07 -3.50 8.43
C PHE A 17 3.80 -3.44 7.10
N TYR A 18 3.41 -4.31 6.18
CA TYR A 18 3.93 -4.30 4.83
C TYR A 18 3.15 -3.32 3.97
N TYR A 19 3.86 -2.58 3.14
CA TYR A 19 3.27 -1.65 2.17
C TYR A 19 4.06 -1.70 0.86
N SER A 20 3.39 -1.43 -0.24
CA SER A 20 4.03 -1.37 -1.55
C SER A 20 4.54 0.01 -1.88
N GLU A 21 3.80 1.05 -1.53
CA GLU A 21 4.17 2.42 -1.87
C GLU A 21 3.53 3.45 -0.94
N ILE A 22 4.21 4.59 -0.83
CA ILE A 22 3.69 5.83 -0.25
C ILE A 22 3.99 6.92 -1.26
N PHE A 23 2.96 7.64 -1.70
CA PHE A 23 3.14 8.67 -2.72
C PHE A 23 2.14 9.81 -2.56
N TYR A 24 2.41 10.91 -3.24
CA TYR A 24 1.59 12.11 -3.27
C TYR A 24 1.05 12.31 -4.67
N SER A 25 -0.25 12.50 -4.77
CA SER A 25 -0.93 12.68 -6.06
C SER A 25 -2.25 13.41 -5.87
N ILE A 26 -2.92 13.71 -6.97
CA ILE A 26 -4.25 14.32 -6.96
C ILE A 26 -5.29 13.21 -7.00
N GLN A 27 -6.32 13.32 -6.14
CA GLN A 27 -7.46 12.41 -6.17
C GLN A 27 -8.21 12.56 -7.51
N GLY A 28 -8.29 11.44 -8.25
CA GLY A 28 -8.88 11.42 -9.60
C GLY A 28 -10.36 11.15 -9.64
N GLU A 29 -10.98 10.67 -8.54
CA GLU A 29 -12.36 10.21 -8.53
C GLU A 29 -13.09 10.57 -7.23
N GLY A 30 -14.42 10.61 -7.32
CA GLY A 30 -15.30 10.79 -6.17
C GLY A 30 -15.44 12.22 -5.69
N HIS A 31 -15.95 12.37 -4.48
CA HIS A 31 -16.28 13.67 -3.87
C HIS A 31 -15.08 14.60 -3.72
N TYR A 32 -13.90 14.02 -3.54
CA TYR A 32 -12.65 14.77 -3.32
C TYR A 32 -11.78 14.89 -4.58
N THR A 33 -12.36 14.69 -5.76
CA THR A 33 -11.63 14.87 -7.03
C THR A 33 -10.93 16.23 -7.09
N GLY A 34 -9.66 16.21 -7.47
CA GLY A 34 -8.82 17.42 -7.54
C GLY A 34 -8.08 17.76 -6.26
N VAL A 35 -8.35 17.07 -5.15
CA VAL A 35 -7.68 17.31 -3.87
C VAL A 35 -6.30 16.64 -3.85
N PRO A 36 -5.22 17.39 -3.57
CA PRO A 36 -3.91 16.82 -3.33
C PRO A 36 -3.94 15.86 -2.14
N THR A 37 -3.49 14.63 -2.34
CA THR A 37 -3.69 13.53 -1.40
C THR A 37 -2.43 12.71 -1.24
N ALA A 38 -2.07 12.40 0.00
CA ALA A 38 -1.05 11.42 0.29
C ALA A 38 -1.69 10.02 0.37
N TRP A 39 -1.08 9.07 -0.31
CA TRP A 39 -1.56 7.71 -0.43
C TRP A 39 -0.59 6.74 0.22
N ILE A 40 -1.14 5.76 0.90
CA ILE A 40 -0.41 4.57 1.31
C ILE A 40 -1.14 3.33 0.78
N ARG A 41 -0.41 2.46 0.11
CA ARG A 41 -0.92 1.19 -0.39
C ARG A 41 -0.33 0.05 0.42
N PHE A 42 -1.15 -0.57 1.26
CA PHE A 42 -0.73 -1.70 2.06
C PHE A 42 -0.58 -2.97 1.22
N PHE A 43 0.24 -3.88 1.71
CA PHE A 43 0.34 -5.22 1.16
C PHE A 43 -0.80 -6.09 1.73
N LEU A 44 -1.31 -6.99 0.91
CA LEU A 44 -2.49 -7.82 1.05
C LEU A 44 -3.78 -7.13 0.59
N CYS A 45 -4.70 -7.97 0.15
CA CYS A 45 -6.02 -7.55 -0.30
C CYS A 45 -7.07 -8.44 0.38
N ASN A 46 -8.16 -7.84 0.83
CA ASN A 46 -9.30 -8.54 1.42
C ASN A 46 -10.46 -8.73 0.44
N LEU A 47 -10.28 -8.34 -0.82
CA LEU A 47 -11.27 -8.55 -1.86
C LEU A 47 -11.11 -9.93 -2.48
N GLN A 48 -12.25 -10.56 -2.76
CA GLN A 48 -12.34 -11.75 -3.61
C GLN A 48 -12.76 -11.28 -5.00
N CYS A 49 -11.85 -11.40 -5.94
CA CYS A 49 -12.10 -10.97 -7.32
C CYS A 49 -12.54 -12.16 -8.16
N ASN A 50 -13.60 -11.96 -8.93
CA ASN A 50 -14.18 -12.99 -9.78
C ASN A 50 -13.48 -13.02 -11.15
N GLY A 51 -12.18 -13.35 -11.17
CA GLY A 51 -11.45 -13.65 -12.39
C GLY A 51 -11.43 -12.55 -13.43
N PHE A 52 -10.89 -11.40 -13.11
CA PHE A 52 -10.75 -10.27 -14.03
C PHE A 52 -10.21 -10.68 -15.41
N GLY A 53 -11.01 -10.49 -16.46
CA GLY A 53 -10.62 -10.78 -17.84
C GLY A 53 -10.32 -12.25 -18.13
N GLN A 54 -10.69 -13.17 -17.25
CA GLN A 54 -10.48 -14.61 -17.43
C GLN A 54 -11.56 -15.23 -18.32
N LEU A 55 -11.21 -16.28 -19.05
CA LEU A 55 -12.16 -17.02 -19.90
C LEU A 55 -13.26 -17.68 -19.10
N ASP A 56 -12.91 -18.29 -17.97
CA ASP A 56 -13.85 -18.88 -17.03
C ASP A 56 -13.68 -18.23 -15.65
N PRO A 57 -14.43 -17.16 -15.35
CA PRO A 57 -14.34 -16.50 -14.05
C PRO A 57 -14.82 -17.35 -12.88
N THR A 58 -15.50 -18.46 -13.14
CA THR A 58 -16.03 -19.35 -12.10
C THR A 58 -15.01 -20.38 -11.62
N ASN A 59 -13.95 -20.60 -12.37
CA ASN A 59 -12.93 -21.61 -12.06
C ASN A 59 -11.53 -20.97 -11.92
N PRO A 60 -11.09 -20.66 -10.69
CA PRO A 60 -9.79 -20.04 -10.45
C PRO A 60 -8.57 -20.85 -10.93
N ASP A 61 -8.71 -22.16 -11.07
CA ASP A 61 -7.62 -23.05 -11.52
C ASP A 61 -7.29 -22.85 -13.01
N THR A 62 -8.20 -22.23 -13.75
CA THR A 62 -8.02 -21.92 -15.19
C THR A 62 -7.54 -20.49 -15.43
N TYR A 63 -7.27 -19.71 -14.39
CA TYR A 63 -6.87 -18.32 -14.54
C TYR A 63 -5.49 -18.19 -15.20
N ASP A 64 -5.44 -17.36 -16.22
CA ASP A 64 -4.19 -16.88 -16.80
C ASP A 64 -3.66 -15.72 -15.95
N LEU A 65 -2.68 -16.02 -15.13
CA LEU A 65 -2.06 -15.06 -14.21
C LEU A 65 -0.59 -14.82 -14.63
N PRO A 66 -0.33 -13.86 -15.50
CA PRO A 66 0.99 -13.63 -16.09
C PRO A 66 2.12 -13.46 -15.07
N PHE A 67 1.79 -12.99 -13.87
CA PHE A 67 2.77 -12.84 -12.80
C PHE A 67 3.25 -14.16 -12.19
N GLN A 68 2.55 -15.28 -12.41
CA GLN A 68 2.94 -16.59 -11.83
C GLN A 68 4.28 -17.06 -12.36
N ASP A 69 4.51 -16.89 -13.65
CA ASP A 69 5.74 -17.34 -14.33
C ASP A 69 6.85 -16.28 -14.32
N PHE A 70 6.57 -15.12 -13.75
CA PHE A 70 7.53 -14.03 -13.68
C PHE A 70 8.64 -14.30 -12.66
N ASP A 71 9.90 -14.19 -13.08
CA ASP A 71 11.04 -14.32 -12.19
C ASP A 71 11.30 -13.03 -11.41
N VAL A 72 11.03 -13.06 -10.11
CA VAL A 72 11.19 -11.92 -9.20
C VAL A 72 12.64 -11.74 -8.74
N SER A 73 13.51 -12.72 -8.92
CA SER A 73 14.86 -12.71 -8.35
C SER A 73 15.74 -11.56 -8.86
N SER A 74 15.47 -11.07 -10.06
CA SER A 74 16.19 -9.96 -10.69
C SER A 74 15.62 -8.58 -10.32
N VAL A 75 14.46 -8.53 -9.68
CA VAL A 75 13.74 -7.29 -9.38
C VAL A 75 14.08 -6.83 -7.96
N LYS A 76 14.45 -5.57 -7.82
CA LYS A 76 14.81 -4.98 -6.53
C LYS A 76 13.76 -4.01 -5.98
N ARG A 77 12.93 -3.46 -6.86
CA ARG A 77 11.96 -2.42 -6.52
C ARG A 77 10.61 -2.74 -7.17
N VAL A 78 9.55 -2.39 -6.47
CA VAL A 78 8.18 -2.60 -6.98
C VAL A 78 7.95 -1.86 -8.31
N GLU A 79 8.55 -0.69 -8.47
CA GLU A 79 8.43 0.14 -9.67
C GLU A 79 9.05 -0.51 -10.93
N ASP A 80 9.92 -1.49 -10.73
CA ASP A 80 10.57 -2.21 -11.84
C ASP A 80 9.71 -3.40 -12.34
N LEU A 81 8.58 -3.67 -11.71
CA LEU A 81 7.66 -4.71 -12.15
C LEU A 81 6.92 -4.29 -13.42
N PRO A 82 6.69 -5.23 -14.34
CA PRO A 82 5.93 -4.93 -15.54
C PRO A 82 4.45 -4.69 -15.24
N VAL A 83 3.78 -3.96 -16.13
CA VAL A 83 2.32 -3.84 -16.12
C VAL A 83 1.73 -5.10 -16.76
N TRP A 84 0.82 -5.75 -16.06
CA TRP A 84 0.15 -6.95 -16.55
C TRP A 84 -1.07 -6.58 -17.39
N GLU A 85 -1.23 -7.20 -18.55
CA GLU A 85 -2.36 -6.94 -19.45
C GLU A 85 -3.65 -7.63 -19.00
N LYS A 86 -3.53 -8.68 -18.19
CA LYS A 86 -4.64 -9.50 -17.72
C LYS A 86 -4.57 -9.72 -16.22
N GLY A 87 -5.72 -9.98 -15.63
CA GLY A 87 -5.84 -10.22 -14.20
C GLY A 87 -5.95 -8.92 -13.41
N CYS A 88 -5.58 -8.98 -12.15
CA CYS A 88 -5.59 -7.82 -11.28
C CYS A 88 -4.37 -6.92 -11.55
N ASP A 89 -4.59 -5.66 -11.88
CA ASP A 89 -3.54 -4.66 -12.08
C ASP A 89 -2.71 -4.39 -10.81
N SER A 90 -3.29 -4.72 -9.65
CA SER A 90 -2.66 -4.56 -8.34
C SER A 90 -2.11 -5.88 -7.78
N SER A 91 -1.88 -6.90 -8.61
CA SER A 91 -1.41 -8.22 -8.15
C SER A 91 -0.11 -8.16 -7.34
N TYR A 92 0.79 -7.26 -7.65
CA TYR A 92 2.03 -7.05 -6.91
C TYR A 92 1.82 -6.56 -5.47
N THR A 93 0.65 -6.04 -5.12
CA THR A 93 0.35 -5.58 -3.76
C THR A 93 -0.19 -6.70 -2.85
N TRP A 94 -0.56 -7.85 -3.40
CA TRP A 94 -1.13 -8.93 -2.60
C TRP A 94 -0.56 -10.33 -2.90
N ALA A 95 -0.02 -10.56 -4.09
CA ALA A 95 0.55 -11.85 -4.42
C ALA A 95 1.82 -12.11 -3.60
N LYS A 96 1.86 -13.23 -2.89
CA LYS A 96 2.90 -13.57 -1.92
C LYS A 96 4.31 -13.53 -2.48
N LYS A 97 4.49 -13.86 -3.76
CA LYS A 97 5.81 -13.86 -4.42
C LYS A 97 6.46 -12.47 -4.47
N PHE A 98 5.70 -11.39 -4.33
CA PHE A 98 6.21 -10.02 -4.34
C PHE A 98 6.44 -9.45 -2.93
N LYS A 99 6.20 -10.25 -1.89
CA LYS A 99 6.30 -9.79 -0.51
C LYS A 99 7.67 -9.22 -0.15
N ASP A 100 8.73 -9.81 -0.67
CA ASP A 100 10.10 -9.39 -0.35
C ASP A 100 10.47 -8.04 -1.00
N LEU A 101 9.68 -7.57 -1.95
CA LEU A 101 9.81 -6.24 -2.55
C LEU A 101 9.10 -5.14 -1.73
N MET A 102 8.27 -5.52 -0.76
CA MET A 102 7.49 -4.59 0.03
C MET A 102 8.33 -3.90 1.10
N GLY A 103 8.02 -2.64 1.36
CA GLY A 103 8.49 -1.96 2.54
C GLY A 103 7.83 -2.51 3.81
N GLN A 104 8.52 -2.41 4.93
CA GLN A 104 8.00 -2.82 6.23
C GLN A 104 8.33 -1.76 7.27
N GLU A 105 7.30 -1.14 7.82
CA GLU A 105 7.46 -0.04 8.77
C GLU A 105 6.43 -0.09 9.90
N THR A 106 6.77 0.55 11.01
CA THR A 106 5.83 0.82 12.10
C THR A 106 4.84 1.92 11.69
N PRO A 107 3.67 1.99 12.34
CA PRO A 107 2.72 3.10 12.10
C PRO A 107 3.35 4.49 12.26
N THR A 108 4.18 4.68 13.27
CA THR A 108 4.88 5.96 13.47
C THR A 108 5.82 6.30 12.31
N ALA A 109 6.62 5.33 11.85
CA ALA A 109 7.51 5.54 10.71
C ALA A 109 6.73 5.77 9.40
N MET A 110 5.60 5.07 9.20
CA MET A 110 4.70 5.32 8.06
C MET A 110 4.11 6.73 8.08
N ALA A 111 3.65 7.19 9.24
CA ALA A 111 3.13 8.54 9.41
C ALA A 111 4.20 9.60 9.05
N ASN A 112 5.43 9.41 9.49
CA ASN A 112 6.54 10.29 9.13
C ASN A 112 6.82 10.29 7.63
N LYS A 113 6.78 9.13 6.97
CA LYS A 113 6.94 9.02 5.51
C LYS A 113 5.82 9.73 4.75
N ILE A 114 4.58 9.63 5.24
CA ILE A 114 3.42 10.34 4.66
C ILE A 114 3.62 11.85 4.79
N VAL A 115 4.02 12.34 5.95
CA VAL A 115 4.31 13.77 6.15
C VAL A 115 5.44 14.22 5.23
N ASP A 116 6.51 13.45 5.11
CA ASP A 116 7.64 13.79 4.25
C ASP A 116 7.26 13.85 2.77
N CYS A 117 6.35 12.98 2.29
CA CYS A 117 5.97 12.98 0.89
C CYS A 117 5.09 14.18 0.50
N ILE A 118 4.43 14.87 1.44
CA ILE A 118 3.64 16.07 1.19
C ILE A 118 4.39 17.37 1.41
N LYS A 119 5.62 17.32 1.92
CA LYS A 119 6.47 18.50 2.06
C LYS A 119 6.90 19.06 0.71
N ASN A 120 6.79 20.38 0.56
CA ASN A 120 7.25 21.11 -0.61
C ASN A 120 7.52 22.58 -0.20
N ASP A 121 7.92 23.41 -1.16
CA ASP A 121 8.22 24.82 -0.90
C ASP A 121 7.03 25.61 -0.34
N SER A 122 5.80 25.24 -0.73
CA SER A 122 4.56 25.84 -0.24
C SER A 122 4.07 25.23 1.06
N ASN A 123 4.55 24.05 1.43
CA ASN A 123 4.17 23.31 2.63
C ASN A 123 5.39 22.64 3.28
N PRO A 124 6.35 23.43 3.77
CA PRO A 124 7.65 22.91 4.23
C PRO A 124 7.52 22.04 5.50
N GLU A 125 6.45 22.20 6.27
CA GLU A 125 6.22 21.40 7.48
C GLU A 125 5.39 20.15 7.23
N GLY A 126 4.87 19.94 6.01
CA GLY A 126 4.03 18.80 5.68
C GLY A 126 2.69 18.79 6.41
N LYS A 127 2.06 19.95 6.55
CA LYS A 127 0.75 20.07 7.17
C LYS A 127 -0.35 19.64 6.21
N PHE A 128 -1.35 18.93 6.73
CA PHE A 128 -2.56 18.65 5.99
C PHE A 128 -3.42 19.90 5.91
N LEU A 129 -3.81 20.29 4.70
CA LEU A 129 -4.52 21.54 4.43
C LEU A 129 -6.01 21.48 4.77
N HIS A 130 -6.57 20.28 4.84
CA HIS A 130 -7.95 20.06 5.21
C HIS A 130 -8.07 19.00 6.29
N PRO A 131 -8.69 19.34 7.44
CA PRO A 131 -9.13 18.30 8.34
C PRO A 131 -10.21 17.47 7.63
N VAL A 132 -9.94 16.18 7.45
CA VAL A 132 -10.85 15.23 6.79
C VAL A 132 -12.10 14.98 7.63
N SER A 133 -12.19 15.56 8.79
CA SER A 133 -13.30 15.35 9.71
C SER A 133 -14.15 16.60 9.86
N LYS A 134 -15.27 16.60 9.23
CA LYS A 134 -16.49 17.15 9.81
C LYS A 134 -17.62 16.19 9.60
#